data_ce8225da2dd6a0286c7c3e7fde2f955a
#
_entry.id   ce8225da2dd6a0286c7c3e7fde2f955a
#
_cell.length_a   1.000
_cell.length_b   1.000
_cell.length_c   1.000
_cell.angle_alpha   90.00
_cell.angle_beta   90.00
_cell.angle_gamma   90.00
#
_symmetry.space_group_name_H-M   'P 1'
#
loop_
_entity.id
_entity.type
_entity.pdbx_description
1 polymer ?
#
loop_
_entity_poly.entity_id
_entity_poly.type
_entity_poly.pdbx_seq_one_letter_code
_entity_poly.pdbx_strand_id
1 'polypeptide(L)'
;MEKNIQDKDLGVITLRTTPRATRYTLKISKGKITATMPPGGDEKRMIAFIMENKARLVKALQKHPARPLLDERSELQATTFRLHIFRTERSNFYMRLEDGVLHIACPNETRFEEEEVQSLLKSMLEKALRHEAKRLLPERITLLARQHGFMLTGVKINNSKTHWGSCTMKKSINLSQSLMLLPWHLVDYVLLHELCHTIEMNHSER
;
A
#
# COMPACT_ATOMS: atom_id res chain seq x y z
N MET A 1 25.68 0.86 -5.84
CA MET A 1 25.81 -0.40 -6.60
C MET A 1 24.85 -1.40 -5.98
N GLU A 2 24.07 -2.08 -6.80
CA GLU A 2 23.13 -3.11 -6.34
C GLU A 2 23.50 -4.44 -7.01
N LYS A 3 23.43 -5.55 -6.26
CA LYS A 3 23.70 -6.90 -6.71
C LYS A 3 22.69 -7.86 -6.10
N ASN A 4 22.18 -8.80 -6.87
CA ASN A 4 21.28 -9.81 -6.35
C ASN A 4 22.02 -11.11 -6.09
N ILE A 5 21.74 -11.75 -4.96
CA ILE A 5 22.17 -13.10 -4.63
C ILE A 5 20.95 -13.99 -4.40
N GLN A 6 21.07 -15.26 -4.72
CA GLN A 6 20.00 -16.26 -4.56
C GLN A 6 20.31 -17.15 -3.36
N ASP A 7 19.37 -17.31 -2.45
CA ASP A 7 19.41 -18.29 -1.37
C ASP A 7 18.20 -19.22 -1.48
N LYS A 8 18.35 -20.50 -1.15
CA LYS A 8 17.30 -21.52 -1.29
C LYS A 8 16.06 -21.23 -0.45
N ASP A 9 16.23 -20.70 0.77
CA ASP A 9 15.14 -20.48 1.72
C ASP A 9 14.68 -19.03 1.78
N LEU A 10 15.57 -18.08 1.44
CA LEU A 10 15.30 -16.64 1.50
C LEU A 10 14.95 -16.04 0.13
N GLY A 11 15.09 -16.81 -0.95
CA GLY A 11 14.86 -16.32 -2.31
C GLY A 11 15.92 -15.30 -2.77
N VAL A 12 15.50 -14.28 -3.51
CA VAL A 12 16.39 -13.23 -3.99
C VAL A 12 16.66 -12.19 -2.91
N ILE A 13 17.93 -11.96 -2.60
CA ILE A 13 18.40 -10.95 -1.64
C ILE A 13 19.14 -9.87 -2.43
N THR A 14 18.69 -8.63 -2.33
CA THR A 14 19.34 -7.49 -2.94
C THR A 14 20.42 -6.93 -2.01
N LEU A 15 21.68 -7.04 -2.41
CA LEU A 15 22.80 -6.37 -1.74
C LEU A 15 22.91 -4.94 -2.25
N ARG A 16 22.93 -3.98 -1.33
CA ARG A 16 22.99 -2.56 -1.66
C ARG A 16 24.06 -1.85 -0.84
N THR A 17 24.94 -1.11 -1.49
CA THR A 17 25.87 -0.20 -0.84
C THR A 17 25.33 1.22 -0.91
N THR A 18 25.25 1.91 0.24
CA THR A 18 24.77 3.30 0.27
C THR A 18 25.74 4.19 1.04
N PRO A 19 26.02 5.41 0.55
CA PRO A 19 26.94 6.36 1.24
C PRO A 19 26.51 6.73 2.67
N ARG A 20 25.19 6.63 2.95
CA ARG A 20 24.62 6.96 4.27
C ARG A 20 24.63 5.80 5.26
N ALA A 21 24.93 4.59 4.82
CA ALA A 21 24.96 3.44 5.70
C ALA A 21 26.24 3.47 6.56
N THR A 22 26.08 3.37 7.88
CA THR A 22 27.18 3.28 8.85
C THR A 22 27.39 1.87 9.39
N ARG A 23 26.43 0.95 9.09
CA ARG A 23 26.42 -0.44 9.58
C ARG A 23 25.75 -1.36 8.58
N TYR A 24 25.98 -2.67 8.75
CA TYR A 24 25.26 -3.70 8.02
C TYR A 24 23.81 -3.78 8.53
N THR A 25 22.84 -3.77 7.63
CA THR A 25 21.43 -3.87 7.99
C THR A 25 20.69 -4.82 7.06
N LEU A 26 19.72 -5.55 7.62
CA LEU A 26 18.80 -6.41 6.89
C LEU A 26 17.39 -5.86 7.03
N LYS A 27 16.73 -5.62 5.92
CA LYS A 27 15.36 -5.11 5.88
C LYS A 27 14.50 -6.06 5.04
N ILE A 28 13.35 -6.44 5.58
CA ILE A 28 12.31 -7.16 4.83
C ILE A 28 11.21 -6.15 4.48
N SER A 29 10.87 -6.09 3.22
CA SER A 29 9.76 -5.26 2.74
C SER A 29 9.09 -5.95 1.57
N LYS A 30 7.78 -6.15 1.67
CA LYS A 30 6.96 -6.78 0.61
C LYS A 30 7.50 -8.14 0.14
N GLY A 31 7.98 -8.98 1.06
CA GLY A 31 8.53 -10.30 0.76
C GLY A 31 9.93 -10.28 0.11
N LYS A 32 10.56 -9.12 -0.05
CA LYS A 32 11.94 -8.98 -0.56
C LYS A 32 12.89 -8.65 0.58
N ILE A 33 14.08 -9.23 0.57
CA ILE A 33 15.16 -8.92 1.52
C ILE A 33 16.13 -7.94 0.87
N THR A 34 16.38 -6.83 1.53
CA THR A 34 17.43 -5.88 1.16
C THR A 34 18.50 -5.88 2.25
N ALA A 35 19.72 -6.22 1.87
CA ALA A 35 20.90 -6.19 2.71
C ALA A 35 21.72 -4.95 2.36
N THR A 36 21.79 -4.00 3.29
CA THR A 36 22.51 -2.73 3.07
C THR A 36 23.83 -2.73 3.83
N MET A 37 24.91 -2.33 3.15
CA MET A 37 26.24 -2.22 3.72
C MET A 37 26.84 -0.80 3.54
N PRO A 38 27.75 -0.39 4.43
CA PRO A 38 28.45 0.88 4.29
C PRO A 38 29.40 0.88 3.08
N PRO A 39 29.86 2.06 2.63
CA PRO A 39 30.92 2.17 1.64
C PRO A 39 32.20 1.46 2.13
N GLY A 40 32.81 0.67 1.27
CA GLY A 40 33.96 -0.17 1.65
C GLY A 40 33.63 -1.41 2.49
N GLY A 41 32.33 -1.70 2.69
CA GLY A 41 31.90 -2.90 3.40
C GLY A 41 32.25 -4.18 2.63
N ASP A 42 32.67 -5.22 3.37
CA ASP A 42 33.01 -6.52 2.81
C ASP A 42 31.77 -7.36 2.51
N GLU A 43 31.63 -7.79 1.26
CA GLU A 43 30.52 -8.64 0.81
C GLU A 43 30.52 -10.00 1.54
N LYS A 44 31.68 -10.59 1.83
CA LYS A 44 31.78 -11.86 2.57
C LYS A 44 31.21 -11.72 3.98
N ARG A 45 31.51 -10.59 4.63
CA ARG A 45 30.96 -10.26 5.96
C ARG A 45 29.46 -10.05 5.92
N MET A 46 28.92 -9.43 4.84
CA MET A 46 27.47 -9.30 4.65
C MET A 46 26.80 -10.65 4.48
N ILE A 47 27.40 -11.57 3.69
CA ILE A 47 26.87 -12.93 3.50
C ILE A 47 26.86 -13.68 4.83
N ALA A 48 27.95 -13.62 5.61
CA ALA A 48 28.00 -14.22 6.95
C ALA A 48 26.87 -13.66 7.85
N PHE A 49 26.69 -12.34 7.86
CA PHE A 49 25.62 -11.67 8.63
C PHE A 49 24.21 -12.11 8.19
N ILE A 50 23.98 -12.35 6.89
CA ILE A 50 22.71 -12.90 6.39
C ILE A 50 22.52 -14.31 6.96
N MET A 51 23.54 -15.17 6.90
CA MET A 51 23.47 -16.56 7.34
C MET A 51 23.24 -16.67 8.86
N GLU A 52 23.91 -15.85 9.66
CA GLU A 52 23.69 -15.77 11.12
C GLU A 52 22.22 -15.41 11.45
N ASN A 53 21.60 -14.57 10.63
CA ASN A 53 20.21 -14.13 10.83
C ASN A 53 19.18 -14.93 10.01
N LYS A 54 19.58 -16.00 9.29
CA LYS A 54 18.74 -16.73 8.36
C LYS A 54 17.43 -17.21 8.96
N ALA A 55 17.46 -17.87 10.12
CA ALA A 55 16.26 -18.36 10.78
C ALA A 55 15.26 -17.22 11.14
N ARG A 56 15.79 -16.08 11.57
CA ARG A 56 14.98 -14.88 11.86
C ARG A 56 14.36 -14.28 10.60
N LEU A 57 15.13 -14.24 9.50
CA LEU A 57 14.65 -13.77 8.20
C LEU A 57 13.54 -14.65 7.63
N VAL A 58 13.69 -15.97 7.69
CA VAL A 58 12.64 -16.93 7.26
C VAL A 58 11.34 -16.69 8.02
N LYS A 59 11.41 -16.63 9.37
CA LYS A 59 10.22 -16.33 10.20
C LYS A 59 9.59 -14.97 9.84
N ALA A 60 10.41 -13.96 9.55
CA ALA A 60 9.91 -12.65 9.21
C ALA A 60 9.30 -12.60 7.78
N LEU A 61 9.83 -13.36 6.82
CA LEU A 61 9.23 -13.52 5.49
C LEU A 61 7.84 -14.18 5.58
N GLN A 62 7.68 -15.19 6.44
CA GLN A 62 6.38 -15.84 6.68
C GLN A 62 5.35 -14.86 7.25
N LYS A 63 5.78 -13.93 8.13
CA LYS A 63 4.90 -12.88 8.68
C LYS A 63 4.59 -11.77 7.68
N HIS A 64 5.46 -11.56 6.71
CA HIS A 64 5.34 -10.52 5.69
C HIS A 64 5.47 -11.12 4.29
N PRO A 65 4.52 -11.97 3.87
CA PRO A 65 4.57 -12.60 2.57
C PRO A 65 4.62 -11.55 1.45
N ALA A 66 5.19 -11.93 0.32
CA ALA A 66 5.12 -11.12 -0.88
C ALA A 66 3.64 -10.81 -1.18
N ARG A 67 3.34 -9.57 -1.52
CA ARG A 67 1.97 -9.25 -1.97
C ARG A 67 1.71 -10.02 -3.25
N PRO A 68 0.52 -10.62 -3.40
CA PRO A 68 0.17 -11.28 -4.64
C PRO A 68 0.34 -10.30 -5.83
N LEU A 69 0.80 -10.82 -6.94
CA LEU A 69 0.89 -10.06 -8.18
C LEU A 69 -0.53 -9.69 -8.63
N LEU A 70 -0.66 -8.51 -9.21
CA LEU A 70 -1.87 -8.14 -9.93
C LEU A 70 -1.80 -8.76 -11.34
N ASP A 71 -2.72 -9.63 -11.65
CA ASP A 71 -2.85 -10.33 -12.93
C ASP A 71 -4.33 -10.56 -13.27
N GLU A 72 -4.61 -11.34 -14.32
CA GLU A 72 -5.96 -11.67 -14.78
C GLU A 72 -6.77 -12.49 -13.76
N ARG A 73 -6.11 -13.13 -12.77
CA ARG A 73 -6.74 -13.94 -11.72
C ARG A 73 -6.97 -13.15 -10.44
N SER A 74 -6.59 -11.88 -10.44
CA SER A 74 -6.68 -11.05 -9.25
C SER A 74 -8.12 -10.74 -8.91
N GLU A 75 -8.57 -11.25 -7.78
CA GLU A 75 -9.87 -10.94 -7.19
C GLU A 75 -9.69 -9.82 -6.15
N LEU A 76 -10.10 -8.61 -6.49
CA LEU A 76 -10.11 -7.48 -5.57
C LEU A 76 -11.48 -6.83 -5.61
N GLN A 77 -12.12 -6.78 -4.43
CA GLN A 77 -13.36 -6.07 -4.21
C GLN A 77 -13.07 -4.81 -3.41
N ALA A 78 -13.32 -3.65 -4.01
CA ALA A 78 -13.36 -2.35 -3.32
C ALA A 78 -14.80 -2.04 -2.89
N THR A 79 -14.98 -0.97 -2.12
CA THR A 79 -16.29 -0.52 -1.61
C THR A 79 -17.32 -0.33 -2.74
N THR A 80 -16.88 0.18 -3.90
CA THR A 80 -17.75 0.60 -5.01
C THR A 80 -17.48 -0.11 -6.31
N PHE A 81 -16.41 -0.89 -6.41
CA PHE A 81 -16.09 -1.60 -7.64
C PHE A 81 -15.33 -2.90 -7.37
N ARG A 82 -15.39 -3.81 -8.31
CA ARG A 82 -14.50 -4.97 -8.41
C ARG A 82 -13.44 -4.74 -9.49
N LEU A 83 -12.24 -5.29 -9.28
CA LEU A 83 -11.16 -5.25 -10.27
C LEU A 83 -11.39 -6.35 -11.32
N HIS A 84 -11.15 -6.01 -12.59
CA HIS A 84 -11.11 -6.95 -13.70
C HIS A 84 -9.94 -6.59 -14.62
N ILE A 85 -8.92 -7.45 -14.62
CA ILE A 85 -7.74 -7.33 -15.49
C ILE A 85 -7.88 -8.35 -16.61
N PHE A 86 -7.67 -7.93 -17.86
CA PHE A 86 -7.78 -8.80 -19.02
C PHE A 86 -6.80 -8.38 -20.13
N ARG A 87 -6.51 -9.31 -21.03
CA ARG A 87 -5.65 -9.07 -22.20
C ARG A 87 -6.44 -8.55 -23.38
N THR A 88 -5.75 -7.78 -24.24
CA THR A 88 -6.31 -7.20 -25.44
C THR A 88 -5.23 -7.03 -26.51
N GLU A 89 -5.64 -6.91 -27.77
CA GLU A 89 -4.75 -6.62 -28.89
C GLU A 89 -4.23 -5.16 -28.92
N ARG A 90 -4.68 -4.32 -28.00
CA ARG A 90 -4.15 -2.96 -27.87
C ARG A 90 -2.67 -2.99 -27.47
N SER A 91 -1.90 -2.05 -28.00
CA SER A 91 -0.48 -1.90 -27.65
C SER A 91 -0.23 -1.22 -26.30
N ASN A 92 -1.25 -0.57 -25.73
CA ASN A 92 -1.12 0.21 -24.51
C ASN A 92 -2.07 -0.28 -23.42
N PHE A 93 -1.67 -0.10 -22.16
CA PHE A 93 -2.55 -0.28 -21.02
C PHE A 93 -3.65 0.78 -21.02
N TYR A 94 -4.86 0.35 -20.73
CA TYR A 94 -6.03 1.21 -20.63
C TYR A 94 -6.84 0.87 -19.40
N MET A 95 -7.44 1.87 -18.74
CA MET A 95 -8.35 1.62 -17.61
C MET A 95 -9.66 2.38 -17.78
N ARG A 96 -10.77 1.75 -17.36
CA ARG A 96 -12.09 2.36 -17.30
C ARG A 96 -12.84 1.85 -16.07
N LEU A 97 -13.41 2.78 -15.31
CA LEU A 97 -14.31 2.46 -14.21
C LEU A 97 -15.74 2.70 -14.69
N GLU A 98 -16.52 1.64 -14.79
CA GLU A 98 -17.89 1.67 -15.31
C GLU A 98 -18.69 0.55 -14.65
N ASP A 99 -19.95 0.82 -14.33
CA ASP A 99 -20.93 -0.15 -13.78
C ASP A 99 -20.38 -0.95 -12.57
N GLY A 100 -19.63 -0.30 -11.70
CA GLY A 100 -19.04 -0.95 -10.53
C GLY A 100 -17.90 -1.92 -10.85
N VAL A 101 -17.27 -1.79 -12.03
CA VAL A 101 -16.11 -2.60 -12.42
C VAL A 101 -14.98 -1.70 -12.86
N LEU A 102 -13.80 -1.87 -12.26
CA LEU A 102 -12.57 -1.29 -12.77
C LEU A 102 -11.95 -2.25 -13.79
N HIS A 103 -12.16 -1.96 -15.05
CA HIS A 103 -11.57 -2.67 -16.17
C HIS A 103 -10.15 -2.16 -16.41
N ILE A 104 -9.16 -3.08 -16.42
CA ILE A 104 -7.78 -2.78 -16.83
C ILE A 104 -7.45 -3.70 -18.00
N ALA A 105 -7.34 -3.14 -19.20
CA ALA A 105 -6.93 -3.81 -20.40
C ALA A 105 -5.40 -3.76 -20.52
N CYS A 106 -4.78 -4.92 -20.69
CA CYS A 106 -3.33 -5.09 -20.81
C CYS A 106 -2.99 -5.60 -22.22
N PRO A 107 -1.88 -5.19 -22.85
CA PRO A 107 -1.38 -5.81 -24.07
C PRO A 107 -1.25 -7.33 -23.94
N ASN A 108 -1.44 -8.08 -25.03
CA ASN A 108 -1.32 -9.55 -25.03
C ASN A 108 0.05 -10.03 -24.54
N GLU A 109 1.12 -9.30 -24.86
CA GLU A 109 2.51 -9.63 -24.48
C GLU A 109 2.88 -9.22 -23.05
N THR A 110 1.90 -8.78 -22.22
CA THR A 110 2.18 -8.30 -20.86
C THR A 110 2.76 -9.42 -19.99
N ARG A 111 3.90 -9.14 -19.35
CA ARG A 111 4.54 -10.01 -18.37
C ARG A 111 4.23 -9.47 -16.97
N PHE A 112 3.28 -10.09 -16.28
CA PHE A 112 2.81 -9.61 -14.97
C PHE A 112 3.89 -9.71 -13.86
N GLU A 113 4.94 -10.53 -14.08
CA GLU A 113 6.07 -10.66 -13.14
C GLU A 113 6.98 -9.44 -13.14
N GLU A 114 6.94 -8.61 -14.17
CA GLU A 114 7.78 -7.42 -14.31
C GLU A 114 7.37 -6.33 -13.30
N GLU A 115 8.36 -5.77 -12.61
CA GLU A 115 8.13 -4.77 -11.56
C GLU A 115 7.49 -3.48 -12.10
N GLU A 116 7.83 -3.11 -13.32
CA GLU A 116 7.27 -1.94 -14.02
C GLU A 116 5.78 -2.15 -14.30
N VAL A 117 5.38 -3.33 -14.80
CA VAL A 117 3.99 -3.70 -15.02
C VAL A 117 3.21 -3.67 -13.71
N GLN A 118 3.75 -4.27 -12.64
CA GLN A 118 3.12 -4.26 -11.33
C GLN A 118 2.98 -2.85 -10.77
N SER A 119 3.97 -1.99 -10.98
CA SER A 119 3.92 -0.59 -10.57
C SER A 119 2.81 0.17 -11.32
N LEU A 120 2.68 -0.07 -12.62
CA LEU A 120 1.66 0.54 -13.46
C LEU A 120 0.25 0.10 -13.04
N LEU A 121 0.01 -1.21 -12.90
CA LEU A 121 -1.30 -1.75 -12.46
C LEU A 121 -1.70 -1.20 -11.08
N LYS A 122 -0.77 -1.15 -10.13
CA LYS A 122 -1.00 -0.53 -8.81
C LYS A 122 -1.33 0.95 -8.90
N SER A 123 -0.64 1.69 -9.78
CA SER A 123 -0.92 3.10 -10.04
C SER A 123 -2.33 3.31 -10.61
N MET A 124 -2.78 2.43 -11.53
CA MET A 124 -4.12 2.47 -12.08
C MET A 124 -5.18 2.21 -11.02
N LEU A 125 -5.00 1.17 -10.20
CA LEU A 125 -5.87 0.88 -9.07
C LEU A 125 -5.92 2.05 -8.07
N GLU A 126 -4.76 2.62 -7.69
CA GLU A 126 -4.70 3.77 -6.79
C GLU A 126 -5.42 5.01 -7.35
N LYS A 127 -5.38 5.23 -8.67
CA LYS A 127 -6.14 6.31 -9.33
C LYS A 127 -7.66 6.09 -9.21
N ALA A 128 -8.15 4.88 -9.42
CA ALA A 128 -9.56 4.54 -9.26
C ALA A 128 -10.02 4.69 -7.80
N LEU A 129 -9.26 4.16 -6.84
CA LEU A 129 -9.55 4.32 -5.41
C LEU A 129 -9.58 5.80 -5.02
N ARG A 130 -8.64 6.61 -5.50
CA ARG A 130 -8.60 8.04 -5.23
C ARG A 130 -9.79 8.80 -5.81
N HIS A 131 -10.23 8.42 -7.01
CA HIS A 131 -11.41 8.99 -7.64
C HIS A 131 -12.65 8.74 -6.79
N GLU A 132 -12.89 7.49 -6.41
CA GLU A 132 -14.04 7.10 -5.59
C GLU A 132 -13.97 7.70 -4.17
N ALA A 133 -12.81 7.70 -3.55
CA ALA A 133 -12.62 8.31 -2.25
C ALA A 133 -12.95 9.81 -2.24
N LYS A 134 -12.51 10.55 -3.28
CA LYS A 134 -12.82 11.97 -3.43
C LYS A 134 -14.31 12.23 -3.68
N ARG A 135 -14.98 11.32 -4.38
CA ARG A 135 -16.41 11.43 -4.69
C ARG A 135 -17.30 11.15 -3.48
N LEU A 136 -16.93 10.15 -2.67
CA LEU A 136 -17.84 9.60 -1.65
C LEU A 136 -17.53 10.01 -0.21
N LEU A 137 -16.24 9.98 0.18
CA LEU A 137 -15.89 10.15 1.58
C LEU A 137 -16.19 11.54 2.14
N PRO A 138 -16.03 12.67 1.41
CA PRO A 138 -16.38 13.99 1.92
C PRO A 138 -17.88 14.13 2.23
N GLU A 139 -18.75 13.63 1.38
CA GLU A 139 -20.19 13.65 1.61
C GLU A 139 -20.57 12.75 2.78
N ARG A 140 -20.01 11.53 2.83
CA ARG A 140 -20.30 10.56 3.89
C ARG A 140 -19.91 11.06 5.26
N ILE A 141 -18.69 11.59 5.43
CA ILE A 141 -18.25 12.11 6.72
C ILE A 141 -19.04 13.36 7.13
N THR A 142 -19.44 14.21 6.19
CA THR A 142 -20.27 15.38 6.45
C THR A 142 -21.66 14.95 6.94
N LEU A 143 -22.25 13.92 6.34
CA LEU A 143 -23.53 13.36 6.79
C LEU A 143 -23.41 12.82 8.23
N LEU A 144 -22.40 12.00 8.51
CA LEU A 144 -22.16 11.47 9.86
C LEU A 144 -21.92 12.58 10.88
N ALA A 145 -21.16 13.61 10.52
CA ALA A 145 -20.92 14.76 11.38
C ALA A 145 -22.23 15.46 11.76
N ARG A 146 -23.14 15.69 10.82
CA ARG A 146 -24.46 16.29 11.06
C ARG A 146 -25.33 15.40 11.94
N GLN A 147 -25.36 14.09 11.69
CA GLN A 147 -26.16 13.12 12.45
C GLN A 147 -25.75 13.03 13.91
N HIS A 148 -24.46 13.18 14.21
CA HIS A 148 -23.90 13.01 15.56
C HIS A 148 -23.48 14.35 16.22
N GLY A 149 -23.76 15.49 15.59
CA GLY A 149 -23.45 16.80 16.17
C GLY A 149 -21.96 17.18 16.16
N PHE A 150 -21.13 16.55 15.31
CA PHE A 150 -19.73 16.91 15.17
C PHE A 150 -19.53 18.11 14.25
N MET A 151 -18.46 18.87 14.51
CA MET A 151 -18.04 19.99 13.66
C MET A 151 -16.69 19.68 13.03
N LEU A 152 -16.59 19.84 11.71
CA LEU A 152 -15.34 19.74 10.97
C LEU A 152 -15.15 20.95 10.05
N THR A 153 -13.90 21.33 9.78
CA THR A 153 -13.55 22.50 8.95
C THR A 153 -13.21 22.11 7.50
N GLY A 154 -12.94 20.84 7.24
CA GLY A 154 -12.67 20.36 5.89
C GLY A 154 -12.20 18.92 5.89
N VAL A 155 -12.25 18.33 4.69
CA VAL A 155 -11.83 16.94 4.43
C VAL A 155 -10.83 16.91 3.29
N LYS A 156 -9.75 16.16 3.44
CA LYS A 156 -8.73 15.93 2.41
C LYS A 156 -8.51 14.44 2.19
N ILE A 157 -8.36 14.04 0.93
CA ILE A 157 -8.03 12.67 0.56
C ILE A 157 -6.54 12.57 0.21
N ASN A 158 -5.84 11.66 0.87
CA ASN A 158 -4.42 11.39 0.65
C ASN A 158 -4.16 9.92 0.28
N ASN A 159 -2.90 9.56 0.05
CA ASN A 159 -2.45 8.18 -0.22
C ASN A 159 -1.63 7.64 0.97
N SER A 160 -2.06 7.88 2.20
CA SER A 160 -1.42 7.29 3.37
C SER A 160 -1.58 5.77 3.33
N LYS A 161 -0.47 5.06 3.62
CA LYS A 161 -0.43 3.59 3.71
C LYS A 161 -0.27 3.09 5.14
N THR A 162 -0.15 4.00 6.09
CA THR A 162 0.09 3.71 7.51
C THR A 162 -1.09 4.06 8.41
N HIS A 163 -1.93 5.00 7.96
CA HIS A 163 -3.07 5.48 8.74
C HIS A 163 -4.29 5.58 7.83
N TRP A 164 -5.45 5.19 8.34
CA TRP A 164 -6.73 5.30 7.65
C TRP A 164 -7.25 6.73 7.61
N GLY A 165 -7.00 7.49 8.69
CA GLY A 165 -7.36 8.88 8.81
C GLY A 165 -6.44 9.62 9.78
N SER A 166 -6.67 10.92 9.92
CA SER A 166 -6.10 11.75 10.96
C SER A 166 -6.90 13.05 11.08
N CYS A 167 -7.11 13.53 12.31
CA CYS A 167 -7.71 14.81 12.59
C CYS A 167 -6.63 15.82 13.02
N THR A 168 -6.75 17.07 12.60
CA THR A 168 -5.88 18.17 13.02
C THR A 168 -6.54 18.98 14.13
N MET A 169 -5.73 19.74 14.90
CA MET A 169 -6.27 20.68 15.92
C MET A 169 -7.25 21.72 15.34
N LYS A 170 -7.17 22.02 14.04
CA LYS A 170 -8.13 22.87 13.33
C LYS A 170 -9.39 22.13 12.88
N LYS A 171 -9.63 20.91 13.38
CA LYS A 171 -10.76 20.05 13.03
C LYS A 171 -10.87 19.74 11.53
N SER A 172 -9.73 19.74 10.82
CA SER A 172 -9.64 19.28 9.44
C SER A 172 -9.22 17.82 9.43
N ILE A 173 -9.97 16.98 8.69
CA ILE A 173 -9.77 15.52 8.66
C ILE A 173 -9.09 15.13 7.35
N ASN A 174 -8.03 14.33 7.45
CA ASN A 174 -7.39 13.70 6.29
C ASN A 174 -7.80 12.23 6.27
N LEU A 175 -8.22 11.72 5.12
CA LEU A 175 -8.64 10.34 4.93
C LEU A 175 -7.79 9.66 3.87
N SER A 176 -7.41 8.42 4.12
CA SER A 176 -6.71 7.61 3.12
C SER A 176 -7.68 7.14 2.03
N GLN A 177 -7.27 7.25 0.76
CA GLN A 177 -8.00 6.64 -0.35
C GLN A 177 -8.14 5.11 -0.20
N SER A 178 -7.26 4.48 0.59
CA SER A 178 -7.32 3.03 0.87
C SER A 178 -8.54 2.62 1.69
N LEU A 179 -9.28 3.57 2.29
CA LEU A 179 -10.59 3.32 2.89
C LEU A 179 -11.56 2.67 1.91
N MET A 180 -11.44 2.99 0.62
CA MET A 180 -12.27 2.39 -0.43
C MET A 180 -11.99 0.89 -0.67
N LEU A 181 -11.03 0.29 0.02
CA LEU A 181 -10.81 -1.16 0.06
C LEU A 181 -11.58 -1.86 1.19
N LEU A 182 -12.23 -1.09 2.06
CA LEU A 182 -12.99 -1.60 3.19
C LEU A 182 -14.49 -1.64 2.90
N PRO A 183 -15.26 -2.54 3.52
CA PRO A 183 -16.71 -2.48 3.48
C PRO A 183 -17.24 -1.24 4.22
N TRP A 184 -18.42 -0.74 3.85
CA TRP A 184 -18.97 0.53 4.36
C TRP A 184 -19.01 0.64 5.88
N HIS A 185 -19.35 -0.42 6.60
CA HIS A 185 -19.41 -0.38 8.07
C HIS A 185 -18.05 -0.08 8.70
N LEU A 186 -16.94 -0.54 8.11
CA LEU A 186 -15.58 -0.21 8.57
C LEU A 186 -15.17 1.20 8.11
N VAL A 187 -15.60 1.62 6.94
CA VAL A 187 -15.41 3.01 6.49
C VAL A 187 -16.07 3.94 7.50
N ASP A 188 -17.36 3.74 7.80
CA ASP A 188 -18.12 4.57 8.74
C ASP A 188 -17.48 4.57 10.14
N TYR A 189 -17.01 3.42 10.62
CA TYR A 189 -16.28 3.33 11.88
C TYR A 189 -15.06 4.26 11.90
N VAL A 190 -14.23 4.22 10.85
CA VAL A 190 -13.06 5.11 10.75
C VAL A 190 -13.48 6.57 10.67
N LEU A 191 -14.50 6.89 9.87
CA LEU A 191 -15.00 8.27 9.76
C LEU A 191 -15.49 8.80 11.11
N LEU A 192 -16.25 8.01 11.87
CA LEU A 192 -16.71 8.38 13.21
C LEU A 192 -15.55 8.52 14.18
N HIS A 193 -14.56 7.63 14.13
CA HIS A 193 -13.34 7.73 14.93
C HIS A 193 -12.61 9.05 14.70
N GLU A 194 -12.43 9.46 13.45
CA GLU A 194 -11.79 10.74 13.13
C GLU A 194 -12.66 11.94 13.53
N LEU A 195 -13.98 11.81 13.50
CA LEU A 195 -14.90 12.84 13.99
C LEU A 195 -14.81 12.99 15.50
N CYS A 196 -14.66 11.93 16.27
CA CYS A 196 -14.45 12.01 17.72
C CYS A 196 -13.20 12.83 18.06
N HIS A 197 -12.15 12.76 17.27
CA HIS A 197 -10.97 13.60 17.44
C HIS A 197 -11.20 15.10 17.20
N THR A 198 -12.33 15.50 16.64
CA THR A 198 -12.71 16.94 16.60
C THR A 198 -13.13 17.49 17.97
N ILE A 199 -13.42 16.61 18.93
CA ILE A 199 -13.81 16.95 20.32
C ILE A 199 -12.65 16.57 21.25
N GLU A 200 -12.15 15.33 21.18
CA GLU A 200 -11.08 14.82 22.02
C GLU A 200 -9.91 14.32 21.18
N MET A 201 -8.77 15.02 21.28
CA MET A 201 -7.58 14.71 20.46
C MET A 201 -6.77 13.51 20.96
N ASN A 202 -6.98 13.10 22.20
CA ASN A 202 -6.22 12.05 22.87
C ASN A 202 -7.02 10.75 22.97
N HIS A 203 -6.34 9.62 22.93
CA HIS A 203 -6.91 8.30 23.24
C HIS A 203 -6.88 7.98 24.74
N SER A 204 -6.85 8.99 25.63
CA SER A 204 -6.89 8.76 27.07
C SER A 204 -8.30 8.41 27.51
N GLU A 205 -8.43 7.44 28.42
CA GLU A 205 -9.66 7.17 29.13
C GLU A 205 -10.06 8.41 29.94
N ARG A 206 -11.24 8.95 29.65
CA ARG A 206 -11.98 9.88 30.50
C ARG A 206 -13.35 9.30 30.76
#